data_573617057ec06599875b82f4ccd9f4d2
#
_entry.id   573617057ec06599875b82f4ccd9f4d2
#
_cell.length_a   1.000
_cell.length_b   1.000
_cell.length_c   1.000
_cell.angle_alpha   90.00
_cell.angle_beta   90.00
_cell.angle_gamma   90.00
#
_symmetry.space_group_name_H-M   'P 1'
#
loop_
_entity.id
_entity.type
_entity.pdbx_description
1 polymer ?
#
loop_
_entity_poly.entity_id
_entity_poly.type
_entity_poly.pdbx_seq_one_letter_code
_entity_poly.pdbx_strand_id
1 'polypeptide(L)'
;MSELNEFEREIEIDGVKVAVDMRTVKKIDVYRVGDNVKVLKKSYDTYKTYSGVIVDFVNFKELPAIVVAYFNQDYSGTSIEFETITKDTKNIEIAPCLPHELSINKNRVIDKFNYEIEQQQHKVDELKARRDYFLENFGKFFE
;
A
#
# COMPACT_ATOMS: atom_id res chain seq x y z
N MET A 1 16.64 -45.38 5.04
CA MET A 1 16.25 -44.09 4.46
C MET A 1 15.25 -44.35 3.36
N SER A 2 14.06 -43.79 3.51
CA SER A 2 13.11 -43.79 2.39
C SER A 2 13.50 -42.71 1.41
N GLU A 3 13.61 -43.06 0.15
CA GLU A 3 13.81 -42.06 -0.88
C GLU A 3 12.51 -41.26 -1.09
N LEU A 4 12.68 -39.97 -1.32
CA LEU A 4 11.54 -39.12 -1.65
C LEU A 4 11.03 -39.46 -3.04
N ASN A 5 9.71 -39.53 -3.18
CA ASN A 5 9.11 -39.70 -4.50
C ASN A 5 9.10 -38.36 -5.27
N GLU A 6 8.65 -38.35 -6.53
CA GLU A 6 8.67 -37.18 -7.39
C GLU A 6 7.81 -36.02 -6.86
N PHE A 7 6.81 -36.29 -6.00
CA PHE A 7 5.90 -35.29 -5.44
C PHE A 7 6.32 -34.82 -4.07
N GLU A 8 7.31 -35.46 -3.45
CA GLU A 8 7.74 -35.12 -2.10
C GLU A 8 8.90 -34.13 -2.10
N ARG A 9 8.90 -33.25 -1.13
CA ARG A 9 9.99 -32.31 -0.84
C ARG A 9 10.35 -32.39 0.63
N GLU A 10 11.64 -32.28 0.90
CA GLU A 10 12.12 -32.16 2.27
C GLU A 10 12.16 -30.69 2.65
N ILE A 11 11.49 -30.35 3.75
CA ILE A 11 11.50 -29.01 4.31
C ILE A 11 11.88 -29.07 5.77
N GLU A 12 12.37 -27.96 6.30
CA GLU A 12 12.74 -27.86 7.71
C GLU A 12 11.75 -26.94 8.42
N ILE A 13 11.14 -27.47 9.51
CA ILE A 13 10.21 -26.74 10.36
C ILE A 13 10.71 -26.84 11.78
N ASP A 14 11.03 -25.72 12.40
CA ASP A 14 11.53 -25.64 13.77
C ASP A 14 12.73 -26.59 14.04
N GLY A 15 13.65 -26.70 13.08
CA GLY A 15 14.83 -27.55 13.18
C GLY A 15 14.58 -29.01 12.84
N VAL A 16 13.35 -29.39 12.51
CA VAL A 16 12.99 -30.76 12.17
C VAL A 16 12.80 -30.87 10.66
N LYS A 17 13.46 -31.86 10.06
CA LYS A 17 13.29 -32.15 8.64
C LYS A 17 12.07 -33.03 8.45
N VAL A 18 11.17 -32.60 7.60
CA VAL A 18 9.96 -33.34 7.25
C VAL A 18 9.81 -33.47 5.75
N ALA A 19 9.32 -34.62 5.33
CA ALA A 19 8.96 -34.83 3.92
C ALA A 19 7.48 -34.49 3.75
N VAL A 20 7.17 -33.62 2.80
CA VAL A 20 5.77 -33.22 2.52
C VAL A 20 5.42 -33.56 1.08
N ASP A 21 4.17 -33.99 0.88
CA ASP A 21 3.63 -34.26 -0.45
C ASP A 21 3.14 -32.92 -1.03
N MET A 22 3.83 -32.46 -2.07
CA MET A 22 3.56 -31.15 -2.67
C MET A 22 2.20 -31.06 -3.39
N ARG A 23 1.57 -32.20 -3.67
CA ARG A 23 0.23 -32.21 -4.29
C ARG A 23 -0.85 -31.71 -3.32
N THR A 24 -0.63 -31.89 -2.02
CA THR A 24 -1.58 -31.53 -0.96
C THR A 24 -1.20 -30.26 -0.24
N VAL A 25 -0.01 -29.71 -0.49
CA VAL A 25 0.48 -28.50 0.14
C VAL A 25 -0.13 -27.28 -0.55
N LYS A 26 -0.74 -26.42 0.25
CA LYS A 26 -1.20 -25.11 -0.21
C LYS A 26 -0.08 -24.10 -0.09
N LYS A 27 0.11 -23.31 -1.12
CA LYS A 27 0.99 -22.15 -1.02
C LYS A 27 0.31 -21.12 -0.14
N ILE A 28 1.02 -20.67 0.90
CA ILE A 28 0.56 -19.61 1.78
C ILE A 28 1.48 -18.41 1.58
N ASP A 29 0.88 -17.31 1.14
CA ASP A 29 1.62 -16.06 1.03
C ASP A 29 1.68 -15.41 2.40
N VAL A 30 2.91 -15.19 2.89
CA VAL A 30 3.14 -14.53 4.17
C VAL A 30 3.60 -13.10 3.87
N TYR A 31 2.83 -12.13 4.37
CA TYR A 31 3.10 -10.72 4.16
C TYR A 31 3.67 -10.06 5.41
N ARG A 32 4.55 -9.10 5.20
CA ARG A 32 5.17 -8.28 6.25
C ARG A 32 5.02 -6.81 5.91
N VAL A 33 5.06 -5.97 6.94
CA VAL A 33 5.11 -4.52 6.73
C VAL A 33 6.35 -4.18 5.90
N GLY A 34 6.16 -3.39 4.86
CA GLY A 34 7.21 -3.02 3.92
C GLY A 34 7.30 -3.89 2.68
N ASP A 35 6.54 -5.00 2.62
CA ASP A 35 6.54 -5.86 1.44
C ASP A 35 5.87 -5.16 0.26
N ASN A 36 6.48 -5.32 -0.91
CA ASN A 36 5.89 -4.85 -2.16
C ASN A 36 4.84 -5.83 -2.65
N VAL A 37 3.68 -5.31 -2.99
CA VAL A 37 2.56 -6.12 -3.46
C VAL A 37 1.95 -5.52 -4.73
N LYS A 38 1.28 -6.36 -5.48
CA LYS A 38 0.37 -5.92 -6.54
C LYS A 38 -1.01 -5.76 -5.92
N VAL A 39 -1.65 -4.63 -6.18
CA VAL A 39 -3.03 -4.39 -5.78
C VAL A 39 -3.90 -4.51 -7.03
N LEU A 40 -4.83 -5.45 -7.00
CA LEU A 40 -5.78 -5.68 -8.09
C LEU A 40 -7.13 -5.11 -7.67
N LYS A 41 -7.57 -4.07 -8.35
CA LYS A 41 -8.88 -3.46 -8.12
C LYS A 41 -9.81 -3.79 -9.27
N LYS A 42 -10.96 -4.34 -8.96
CA LYS A 42 -12.01 -4.60 -9.92
C LYS A 42 -12.90 -3.36 -10.04
N SER A 43 -13.02 -2.87 -11.27
CA SER A 43 -13.93 -1.79 -11.61
C SER A 43 -14.80 -2.30 -12.76
N TYR A 44 -16.08 -2.42 -12.52
CA TYR A 44 -17.03 -3.08 -13.45
C TYR A 44 -16.57 -4.51 -13.72
N ASP A 45 -16.25 -4.86 -14.95
CA ASP A 45 -15.80 -6.20 -15.34
C ASP A 45 -14.28 -6.29 -15.57
N THR A 46 -13.55 -5.23 -15.29
CA THR A 46 -12.11 -5.18 -15.53
C THR A 46 -11.33 -5.01 -14.24
N TYR A 47 -10.15 -5.63 -14.19
CA TYR A 47 -9.19 -5.44 -13.11
C TYR A 47 -8.09 -4.49 -13.56
N LYS A 48 -7.73 -3.58 -12.67
CA LYS A 48 -6.52 -2.77 -12.81
C LYS A 48 -5.52 -3.20 -11.76
N THR A 49 -4.26 -3.22 -12.14
CA THR A 49 -3.16 -3.59 -11.25
C THR A 49 -2.35 -2.37 -10.89
N TYR A 50 -2.11 -2.20 -9.60
CA TYR A 50 -1.29 -1.11 -9.07
C TYR A 50 -0.15 -1.68 -8.25
N SER A 51 0.96 -0.97 -8.21
CA SER A 51 2.06 -1.30 -7.31
C SER A 51 1.79 -0.70 -5.94
N GLY A 52 2.01 -1.48 -4.91
CA GLY A 52 1.74 -1.04 -3.55
C GLY A 52 2.74 -1.59 -2.54
N VAL A 53 2.57 -1.18 -1.30
CA VAL A 53 3.38 -1.63 -0.18
C VAL A 53 2.48 -1.83 1.03
N ILE A 54 2.75 -2.89 1.80
CA ILE A 54 2.03 -3.13 3.04
C ILE A 54 2.57 -2.18 4.10
N VAL A 55 1.69 -1.36 4.67
CA VAL A 55 2.08 -0.34 5.63
C VAL A 55 1.72 -0.68 7.06
N ASP A 56 0.71 -1.50 7.29
CA ASP A 56 0.31 -1.89 8.64
C ASP A 56 -0.57 -3.13 8.65
N PHE A 57 -0.68 -3.75 9.82
CA PHE A 57 -1.66 -4.79 10.12
C PHE A 57 -2.49 -4.29 11.31
N VAL A 58 -3.80 -4.25 11.14
CA VAL A 58 -4.73 -3.72 12.14
C VAL A 58 -5.92 -4.64 12.31
N ASN A 59 -6.69 -4.44 13.37
CA ASN A 59 -7.99 -5.06 13.53
C ASN A 59 -9.07 -4.07 13.10
N PHE A 60 -9.87 -4.47 12.14
CA PHE A 60 -10.95 -3.65 11.62
C PHE A 60 -12.27 -4.40 11.76
N LYS A 61 -13.20 -3.86 12.54
CA LYS A 61 -14.48 -4.49 12.83
C LYS A 61 -14.31 -5.95 13.32
N GLU A 62 -13.37 -6.15 14.24
CA GLU A 62 -13.03 -7.45 14.82
C GLU A 62 -12.38 -8.44 13.82
N LEU A 63 -12.04 -8.00 12.63
CA LEU A 63 -11.35 -8.81 11.62
C LEU A 63 -9.91 -8.37 11.47
N PRO A 64 -8.97 -9.31 11.32
CA PRO A 64 -7.62 -8.95 10.90
C PRO A 64 -7.65 -8.24 9.55
N ALA A 65 -6.93 -7.15 9.45
CA ALA A 65 -6.88 -6.33 8.24
C ALA A 65 -5.46 -5.96 7.87
N ILE A 66 -5.22 -5.87 6.57
CA ILE A 66 -3.95 -5.40 6.00
C ILE A 66 -4.19 -4.01 5.44
N VAL A 67 -3.38 -3.05 5.86
CA VAL A 67 -3.39 -1.70 5.30
C VAL A 67 -2.32 -1.62 4.22
N VAL A 68 -2.74 -1.28 3.02
CA VAL A 68 -1.87 -1.20 1.84
C VAL A 68 -1.92 0.21 1.28
N ALA A 69 -0.74 0.78 1.03
CA ALA A 69 -0.61 1.99 0.25
C ALA A 69 -0.31 1.59 -1.20
N TYR A 70 -1.05 2.14 -2.14
CA TYR A 70 -0.77 1.88 -3.55
C TYR A 70 -0.70 3.17 -4.36
N PHE A 71 -0.02 3.08 -5.50
CA PHE A 71 0.35 4.24 -6.29
C PHE A 71 -0.42 4.20 -7.61
N ASN A 72 -1.23 5.23 -7.81
CA ASN A 72 -1.95 5.43 -9.05
C ASN A 72 -1.21 6.48 -9.88
N GLN A 73 -0.72 6.07 -11.05
CA GLN A 73 -0.05 6.95 -11.98
C GLN A 73 -0.98 7.17 -13.17
N ASP A 74 -1.38 8.40 -13.39
CA ASP A 74 -2.22 8.79 -14.51
C ASP A 74 -1.62 10.02 -15.22
N TYR A 75 -2.37 10.58 -16.16
CA TYR A 75 -1.95 11.75 -16.92
C TYR A 75 -1.76 12.99 -16.04
N SER A 76 -2.44 13.05 -14.90
CA SER A 76 -2.36 14.19 -13.98
C SER A 76 -1.24 14.04 -12.95
N GLY A 77 -0.57 12.90 -12.91
CA GLY A 77 0.54 12.63 -12.02
C GLY A 77 0.38 11.35 -11.22
N THR A 78 1.09 11.27 -10.10
CA THR A 78 1.07 10.13 -9.20
C THR A 78 0.25 10.47 -7.96
N SER A 79 -0.71 9.64 -7.60
CA SER A 79 -1.43 9.73 -6.34
C SER A 79 -1.13 8.51 -5.48
N ILE A 80 -1.23 8.68 -4.17
CA ILE A 80 -1.04 7.61 -3.20
C ILE A 80 -2.37 7.38 -2.52
N GLU A 81 -2.86 6.15 -2.57
CA GLU A 81 -4.12 5.78 -1.96
C GLU A 81 -3.89 4.67 -0.94
N PHE A 82 -4.71 4.64 0.09
CA PHE A 82 -4.64 3.65 1.16
C PHE A 82 -5.91 2.83 1.17
N GLU A 83 -5.77 1.53 1.30
CA GLU A 83 -6.91 0.61 1.42
C GLU A 83 -6.69 -0.33 2.59
N THR A 84 -7.77 -0.62 3.30
CA THR A 84 -7.79 -1.62 4.36
C THR A 84 -8.49 -2.87 3.83
N ILE A 85 -7.76 -3.98 3.81
CA ILE A 85 -8.23 -5.23 3.20
C ILE A 85 -8.43 -6.28 4.28
N THR A 86 -9.63 -6.83 4.34
CA THR A 86 -9.98 -7.97 5.19
C THR A 86 -10.38 -9.15 4.32
N LYS A 87 -10.64 -10.30 4.93
CA LYS A 87 -11.17 -11.47 4.20
C LYS A 87 -12.53 -11.21 3.53
N ASP A 88 -13.27 -10.23 4.03
CA ASP A 88 -14.61 -9.89 3.51
C ASP A 88 -14.58 -8.75 2.49
N THR A 89 -13.42 -8.16 2.25
CA THR A 89 -13.28 -7.09 1.26
C THR A 89 -13.49 -7.65 -0.15
N LYS A 90 -14.34 -6.98 -0.90
CA LYS A 90 -14.65 -7.35 -2.29
C LYS A 90 -14.03 -6.34 -3.25
N ASN A 91 -13.79 -6.79 -4.48
CA ASN A 91 -13.31 -5.94 -5.58
C ASN A 91 -11.88 -5.42 -5.41
N ILE A 92 -11.16 -5.85 -4.38
CA ILE A 92 -9.75 -5.52 -4.20
C ILE A 92 -9.03 -6.74 -3.64
N GLU A 93 -7.90 -7.07 -4.23
CA GLU A 93 -7.05 -8.19 -3.81
C GLU A 93 -5.59 -7.76 -3.86
N ILE A 94 -4.76 -8.44 -3.08
CA ILE A 94 -3.32 -8.24 -3.13
C ILE A 94 -2.64 -9.54 -3.54
N ALA A 95 -1.51 -9.40 -4.22
CA ALA A 95 -0.67 -10.52 -4.63
C ALA A 95 0.79 -10.12 -4.46
N PRO A 96 1.70 -11.09 -4.24
CA PRO A 96 3.13 -10.77 -4.17
C PRO A 96 3.60 -10.06 -5.44
N CYS A 97 4.46 -9.06 -5.25
CA CYS A 97 5.07 -8.32 -6.36
C CYS A 97 6.52 -8.74 -6.49
N LEU A 98 6.88 -9.30 -7.64
CA LEU A 98 8.27 -9.67 -7.92
C LEU A 98 9.08 -8.40 -8.21
N PRO A 99 10.41 -8.40 -7.96
CA PRO A 99 11.21 -7.20 -8.16
C PRO A 99 11.12 -6.61 -9.57
N HIS A 100 10.98 -7.44 -10.60
CA HIS A 100 10.86 -6.97 -11.98
C HIS A 100 9.47 -6.39 -12.32
N GLU A 101 8.49 -6.61 -11.46
CA GLU A 101 7.12 -6.08 -11.62
C GLU A 101 6.94 -4.72 -10.94
N LEU A 102 7.94 -4.26 -10.19
CA LEU A 102 7.89 -2.96 -9.53
C LEU A 102 7.91 -1.84 -10.55
N SER A 103 6.82 -1.11 -10.64
CA SER A 103 6.70 0.06 -11.50
C SER A 103 6.83 1.38 -10.74
N ILE A 104 7.07 1.31 -9.43
CA ILE A 104 7.16 2.50 -8.58
C ILE A 104 8.52 3.13 -8.75
N ASN A 105 8.53 4.39 -9.18
CA ASN A 105 9.73 5.21 -9.15
C ASN A 105 9.73 6.02 -7.85
N LYS A 106 10.67 5.69 -6.95
CA LYS A 106 10.80 6.37 -5.65
C LYS A 106 10.89 7.89 -5.79
N ASN A 107 11.65 8.36 -6.77
CA ASN A 107 11.82 9.79 -7.00
C ASN A 107 10.51 10.47 -7.39
N ARG A 108 9.70 9.82 -8.20
CA ARG A 108 8.37 10.34 -8.56
C ARG A 108 7.45 10.47 -7.36
N VAL A 109 7.49 9.49 -6.45
CA VAL A 109 6.70 9.54 -5.22
C VAL A 109 7.14 10.70 -4.34
N ILE A 110 8.45 10.86 -4.15
CA ILE A 110 9.03 11.97 -3.37
C ILE A 110 8.68 13.31 -4.01
N ASP A 111 8.82 13.43 -5.32
CA ASP A 111 8.50 14.66 -6.05
C ASP A 111 7.02 15.04 -5.88
N LYS A 112 6.14 14.04 -5.90
CA LYS A 112 4.71 14.29 -5.68
C LYS A 112 4.43 14.80 -4.27
N PHE A 113 5.03 14.19 -3.25
CA PHE A 113 4.90 14.69 -1.88
C PHE A 113 5.44 16.11 -1.75
N ASN A 114 6.60 16.38 -2.32
CA ASN A 114 7.20 17.71 -2.27
C ASN A 114 6.32 18.75 -2.97
N TYR A 115 5.75 18.39 -4.11
CA TYR A 115 4.81 19.26 -4.82
C TYR A 115 3.58 19.58 -3.96
N GLU A 116 2.98 18.58 -3.34
CA GLU A 116 1.81 18.79 -2.48
C GLU A 116 2.15 19.64 -1.24
N ILE A 117 3.32 19.40 -0.66
CA ILE A 117 3.81 20.21 0.47
C ILE A 117 3.95 21.67 0.06
N GLU A 118 4.55 21.95 -1.10
CA GLU A 118 4.68 23.31 -1.61
C GLU A 118 3.32 23.96 -1.85
N GLN A 119 2.36 23.22 -2.42
CA GLN A 119 1.01 23.75 -2.65
C GLN A 119 0.32 24.10 -1.34
N GLN A 120 0.43 23.26 -0.32
CA GLN A 120 -0.16 23.53 0.99
C GLN A 120 0.56 24.68 1.68
N GLN A 121 1.88 24.77 1.57
CA GLN A 121 2.65 25.88 2.12
C GLN A 121 2.25 27.22 1.48
N HIS A 122 2.03 27.23 0.18
CA HIS A 122 1.56 28.42 -0.55
C HIS A 122 0.19 28.88 -0.04
N LYS A 123 -0.73 27.94 0.21
CA LYS A 123 -2.04 28.25 0.79
C LYS A 123 -1.93 28.82 2.20
N VAL A 124 -1.03 28.26 3.01
CA VAL A 124 -0.76 28.78 4.37
C VAL A 124 -0.23 30.21 4.29
N ASP A 125 0.71 30.48 3.38
CA ASP A 125 1.31 31.81 3.22
C ASP A 125 0.26 32.83 2.75
N GLU A 126 -0.63 32.44 1.84
CA GLU A 126 -1.75 33.31 1.42
C GLU A 126 -2.69 33.63 2.56
N LEU A 127 -3.03 32.63 3.39
CA LEU A 127 -3.89 32.84 4.54
C LEU A 127 -3.26 33.75 5.58
N LYS A 128 -1.95 33.60 5.81
CA LYS A 128 -1.21 34.50 6.72
C LYS A 128 -1.22 35.94 6.20
N ALA A 129 -1.01 36.12 4.90
CA ALA A 129 -1.05 37.44 4.29
C ALA A 129 -2.43 38.09 4.42
N ARG A 130 -3.49 37.33 4.21
CA ARG A 130 -4.87 37.80 4.40
C ARG A 130 -5.17 38.15 5.84
N ARG A 131 -4.74 37.32 6.78
CA ARG A 131 -4.86 37.58 8.21
C ARG A 131 -4.18 38.88 8.58
N ASP A 132 -2.93 39.04 8.16
CA ASP A 132 -2.13 40.21 8.51
C ASP A 132 -2.71 41.50 7.90
N TYR A 133 -3.15 41.45 6.66
CA TYR A 133 -3.86 42.54 6.01
C TYR A 133 -5.14 42.90 6.76
N PHE A 134 -5.93 41.91 7.14
CA PHE A 134 -7.18 42.13 7.85
C PHE A 134 -6.94 42.79 9.22
N LEU A 135 -5.98 42.27 9.98
CA LEU A 135 -5.67 42.80 11.31
C LEU A 135 -5.08 44.22 11.22
N GLU A 136 -4.25 44.48 10.24
CA GLU A 136 -3.66 45.83 10.05
C GLU A 136 -4.70 46.86 9.66
N ASN A 137 -5.67 46.52 8.83
CA ASN A 137 -6.63 47.46 8.29
C ASN A 137 -7.94 47.51 9.10
N PHE A 138 -8.32 46.42 9.74
CA PHE A 138 -9.62 46.29 10.40
C PHE A 138 -9.56 45.81 11.83
N GLY A 139 -8.37 45.49 12.36
CA GLY A 139 -8.23 44.93 13.70
C GLY A 139 -8.79 45.83 14.80
N LYS A 140 -8.71 47.14 14.64
CA LYS A 140 -9.23 48.10 15.60
C LYS A 140 -10.75 48.02 15.81
N PHE A 141 -11.48 47.44 14.86
CA PHE A 141 -12.93 47.29 14.99
C PHE A 141 -13.32 46.12 15.91
N PHE A 142 -12.35 45.31 16.32
CA PHE A 142 -12.56 44.16 17.20
C PHE A 142 -11.98 44.36 18.61
N GLU A 143 -11.48 45.50 18.91
CA GLU A 143 -10.96 45.83 20.23
C GLU A 143 -12.09 46.17 21.22
#